data_c2a252183f6681505ef3d7eaa95c604f
#
_entry.id   c2a252183f6681505ef3d7eaa95c604f
#
_cell.length_a   1.000
_cell.length_b   1.000
_cell.length_c   1.000
_cell.angle_alpha   90.00
_cell.angle_beta   90.00
_cell.angle_gamma   90.00
#
_symmetry.space_group_name_H-M   'P 1'
#
loop_
_entity.id
_entity.type
_entity.pdbx_description
1 polymer ?
#
loop_
_entity_poly.entity_id
_entity_poly.type
_entity_poly.pdbx_seq_one_letter_code
_entity_poly.pdbx_strand_id
1 'polypeptide(L)'
;MVKRRNPPNAGKWALPGGLVELGESVQGATIREVKEETGLVVELEGLLDVQTDLHLDSGSRIEYHYVLVDYLAKPVSGRVRLNAESSDSGWFTCGQVGRLAMSDGTRAVLGLFFKKRLR
;
A
#
# COMPACT_ATOMS: atom_id res chain seq x y z
N MET A 1 -4.63 6.00 3.27
CA MET A 1 -3.87 4.90 3.90
C MET A 1 -4.79 4.06 4.79
N VAL A 2 -4.40 2.86 5.08
CA VAL A 2 -5.12 1.94 5.96
C VAL A 2 -4.24 1.52 7.13
N LYS A 3 -4.84 1.25 8.28
CA LYS A 3 -4.13 0.78 9.47
C LYS A 3 -4.27 -0.73 9.57
N ARG A 4 -3.14 -1.43 9.56
CA ARG A 4 -3.12 -2.90 9.55
C ARG A 4 -3.63 -3.49 10.86
N ARG A 5 -4.50 -4.47 10.75
CA ARG A 5 -5.01 -5.21 11.92
C ARG A 5 -4.10 -6.37 12.31
N ASN A 6 -3.46 -7.01 11.34
CA ASN A 6 -2.74 -8.28 11.50
C ASN A 6 -1.23 -8.14 11.30
N PRO A 7 -0.41 -9.04 11.92
CA PRO A 7 1.00 -9.13 11.61
C PRO A 7 1.24 -9.51 10.13
N PRO A 8 2.38 -9.11 9.53
CA PRO A 8 3.37 -8.22 10.10
C PRO A 8 2.89 -6.78 10.13
N ASN A 9 3.51 -5.95 10.97
CA ASN A 9 3.20 -4.52 11.07
C ASN A 9 1.79 -4.19 11.58
N ALA A 10 1.21 -5.04 12.46
CA ALA A 10 -0.06 -4.73 13.10
C ALA A 10 -0.02 -3.37 13.80
N GLY A 11 -1.08 -2.56 13.63
CA GLY A 11 -1.15 -1.21 14.19
C GLY A 11 -0.39 -0.15 13.42
N LYS A 12 0.31 -0.50 12.34
CA LYS A 12 0.99 0.46 11.48
C LYS A 12 0.14 0.83 10.28
N TRP A 13 0.33 2.04 9.81
CA TRP A 13 -0.31 2.54 8.60
C TRP A 13 0.43 2.05 7.37
N ALA A 14 -0.34 1.69 6.34
CA ALA A 14 0.18 1.14 5.10
C ALA A 14 -0.62 1.63 3.90
N LEU A 15 -0.06 1.43 2.72
CA LEU A 15 -0.79 1.62 1.48
C LEU A 15 -1.65 0.38 1.23
N PRO A 16 -2.89 0.56 0.72
CA PRO A 16 -3.69 -0.61 0.34
C PRO A 16 -3.05 -1.34 -0.83
N GLY A 17 -3.15 -2.64 -0.84
CA GLY A 17 -2.61 -3.51 -1.87
C GLY A 17 -2.55 -4.95 -1.43
N GLY A 18 -2.18 -5.83 -2.33
CA GLY A 18 -2.08 -7.26 -2.06
C GLY A 18 -1.40 -8.00 -3.19
N LEU A 19 -1.58 -9.31 -3.21
CA LEU A 19 -0.90 -10.20 -4.14
C LEU A 19 -1.58 -10.21 -5.51
N VAL A 20 -0.77 -10.31 -6.56
CA VAL A 20 -1.25 -10.55 -7.92
C VAL A 20 -1.70 -12.03 -7.99
N GLU A 21 -2.93 -12.25 -8.40
CA GLU A 21 -3.46 -13.59 -8.60
C GLU A 21 -3.11 -14.12 -9.99
N LEU A 22 -3.14 -15.44 -10.13
CA LEU A 22 -2.83 -16.10 -11.39
C LEU A 22 -3.73 -15.56 -12.51
N GLY A 23 -3.12 -15.14 -13.60
CA GLY A 23 -3.85 -14.61 -14.76
C GLY A 23 -4.19 -13.12 -14.69
N GLU A 24 -3.95 -12.45 -13.55
CA GLU A 24 -4.15 -11.00 -13.43
C GLU A 24 -2.96 -10.21 -13.97
N SER A 25 -3.24 -9.04 -14.51
CA SER A 25 -2.20 -8.02 -14.70
C SER A 25 -1.87 -7.36 -13.35
N VAL A 26 -0.68 -6.77 -13.24
CA VAL A 26 -0.29 -6.03 -12.02
C VAL A 26 -1.24 -4.86 -11.78
N GLN A 27 -1.62 -4.14 -12.83
CA GLN A 27 -2.56 -3.03 -12.75
C GLN A 27 -3.96 -3.49 -12.29
N GLY A 28 -4.45 -4.58 -12.87
CA GLY A 28 -5.75 -5.17 -12.49
C GLY A 28 -5.77 -5.62 -11.04
N ALA A 29 -4.70 -6.27 -10.58
CA ALA A 29 -4.55 -6.69 -9.20
C ALA A 29 -4.57 -5.50 -8.24
N THR A 30 -3.90 -4.41 -8.59
CA THR A 30 -3.86 -3.18 -7.79
C THR A 30 -5.25 -2.59 -7.62
N ILE A 31 -5.98 -2.45 -8.73
CA ILE A 31 -7.36 -1.90 -8.69
C ILE A 31 -8.29 -2.81 -7.88
N ARG A 32 -8.19 -4.11 -8.08
CA ARG A 32 -9.00 -5.10 -7.34
C ARG A 32 -8.73 -5.04 -5.84
N GLU A 33 -7.45 -5.05 -5.44
CA GLU A 33 -7.06 -5.05 -4.03
C GLU A 33 -7.50 -3.76 -3.31
N VAL A 34 -7.34 -2.61 -3.94
CA VAL A 34 -7.79 -1.34 -3.38
C VAL A 34 -9.30 -1.38 -3.14
N LYS A 35 -10.07 -1.90 -4.09
CA LYS A 35 -11.53 -2.02 -3.96
C LYS A 35 -11.92 -2.97 -2.83
N GLU A 36 -11.25 -4.13 -2.74
CA GLU A 36 -11.53 -5.11 -1.68
C GLU A 36 -11.22 -4.56 -0.29
N GLU A 37 -10.09 -3.86 -0.14
CA GLU A 37 -9.65 -3.34 1.15
C GLU A 37 -10.32 -2.03 1.57
N THR A 38 -10.67 -1.18 0.63
CA THR A 38 -11.14 0.17 0.93
C THR A 38 -12.52 0.53 0.40
N GLY A 39 -13.08 -0.26 -0.51
CA GLY A 39 -14.33 0.05 -1.18
C GLY A 39 -14.21 1.07 -2.31
N LEU A 40 -13.04 1.63 -2.53
CA LEU A 40 -12.83 2.65 -3.55
C LEU A 40 -12.46 2.03 -4.90
N VAL A 41 -13.06 2.54 -5.96
CA VAL A 41 -12.64 2.29 -7.33
C VAL A 41 -11.65 3.38 -7.71
N VAL A 42 -10.44 2.97 -8.07
CA VAL A 42 -9.36 3.90 -8.43
C VAL A 42 -8.99 3.77 -9.90
N GLU A 43 -8.46 4.86 -10.43
CA GLU A 43 -7.83 4.93 -11.75
C GLU A 43 -6.34 5.13 -11.55
N LEU A 44 -5.53 4.29 -12.18
CA LEU A 44 -4.08 4.39 -12.08
C LEU A 44 -3.57 5.50 -13.00
N GLU A 45 -2.68 6.35 -12.47
CA GLU A 45 -2.13 7.49 -13.20
C GLU A 45 -0.68 7.30 -13.63
N GLY A 46 -0.02 6.29 -13.09
CA GLY A 46 1.37 5.98 -13.44
C GLY A 46 2.08 5.18 -12.38
N LEU A 47 3.24 4.66 -12.77
CA LEU A 47 4.12 3.94 -11.87
C LEU A 47 4.90 4.93 -10.99
N LEU A 48 4.88 4.71 -9.69
CA LEU A 48 5.64 5.52 -8.75
C LEU A 48 6.98 4.87 -8.40
N ASP A 49 6.97 3.59 -8.06
CA ASP A 49 8.16 2.89 -7.58
C ASP A 49 8.03 1.38 -7.69
N VAL A 50 9.17 0.71 -7.72
CA VAL A 50 9.29 -0.74 -7.61
C VAL A 50 10.32 -1.04 -6.53
N GLN A 51 9.96 -1.81 -5.52
CA GLN A 51 10.82 -2.17 -4.41
C GLN A 51 10.96 -3.68 -4.28
N THR A 52 12.09 -4.11 -3.74
CA THR A 52 12.29 -5.48 -3.28
C THR A 52 12.05 -5.54 -1.78
N ASP A 53 11.21 -6.46 -1.34
CA ASP A 53 10.88 -6.66 0.06
C ASP A 53 11.24 -8.10 0.47
N LEU A 54 12.29 -8.23 1.29
CA LEU A 54 12.79 -9.53 1.76
C LEU A 54 12.40 -9.74 3.21
N HIS A 55 11.80 -10.89 3.50
CA HIS A 55 11.51 -11.33 4.85
C HIS A 55 12.35 -12.54 5.19
N LEU A 56 13.14 -12.43 6.25
CA LEU A 56 14.02 -13.49 6.72
C LEU A 56 13.37 -14.26 7.87
N ASP A 57 13.62 -15.57 7.93
CA ASP A 57 13.24 -16.38 9.06
C ASP A 57 14.26 -16.23 10.21
N SER A 58 14.04 -16.95 11.32
CA SER A 58 14.93 -16.92 12.48
C SER A 58 16.35 -17.41 12.21
N GLY A 59 16.56 -18.18 11.14
CA GLY A 59 17.87 -18.67 10.69
C GLY A 59 18.52 -17.76 9.64
N SER A 60 18.01 -16.56 9.43
CA SER A 60 18.45 -15.59 8.41
C SER A 60 18.35 -16.12 6.97
N ARG A 61 17.45 -17.07 6.72
CA ARG A 61 17.10 -17.52 5.38
C ARG A 61 15.96 -16.69 4.84
N ILE A 62 15.90 -16.54 3.50
CA ILE A 62 14.80 -15.83 2.86
C ILE A 62 13.52 -16.67 2.98
N GLU A 63 12.55 -16.17 3.76
CA GLU A 63 11.24 -16.79 3.90
C GLU A 63 10.30 -16.30 2.80
N TYR A 64 10.27 -14.98 2.57
CA TYR A 64 9.50 -14.36 1.51
C TYR A 64 10.34 -13.36 0.74
N HIS A 65 10.11 -13.30 -0.58
CA HIS A 65 10.71 -12.32 -1.46
C HIS A 65 9.61 -11.73 -2.31
N TYR A 66 9.23 -10.50 -2.01
CA TYR A 66 8.21 -9.78 -2.76
C TYR A 66 8.84 -8.69 -3.64
N VAL A 67 8.22 -8.50 -4.80
CA VAL A 67 8.44 -7.30 -5.59
C VAL A 67 7.20 -6.43 -5.41
N LEU A 68 7.39 -5.26 -4.80
CA LEU A 68 6.31 -4.30 -4.55
C LEU A 68 6.25 -3.31 -5.68
N VAL A 69 5.09 -3.20 -6.32
CA VAL A 69 4.85 -2.26 -7.41
C VAL A 69 3.86 -1.21 -6.94
N ASP A 70 4.31 0.03 -6.83
CA ASP A 70 3.53 1.13 -6.29
C ASP A 70 3.09 2.07 -7.40
N TYR A 71 1.79 2.33 -7.48
CA TYR A 71 1.19 3.20 -8.48
C TYR A 71 0.66 4.50 -7.87
N LEU A 72 0.73 5.56 -8.66
CA LEU A 72 -0.07 6.75 -8.44
C LEU A 72 -1.50 6.44 -8.90
N ALA A 73 -2.47 6.79 -8.08
CA ALA A 73 -3.87 6.55 -8.38
C ALA A 73 -4.75 7.67 -7.84
N LYS A 74 -5.94 7.80 -8.40
CA LYS A 74 -6.98 8.68 -7.88
C LYS A 74 -8.28 7.91 -7.71
N PRO A 75 -9.06 8.19 -6.66
CA PRO A 75 -10.39 7.62 -6.51
C PRO A 75 -11.34 8.23 -7.54
N VAL A 76 -12.12 7.38 -8.21
CA VAL A 76 -13.12 7.83 -9.21
C VAL A 76 -14.53 7.50 -8.79
N SER A 77 -14.75 6.52 -7.93
CA SER A 77 -16.07 6.17 -7.39
C SER A 77 -15.94 5.30 -6.13
N GLY A 78 -17.07 4.97 -5.54
CA GLY A 78 -17.15 4.14 -4.35
C GLY A 78 -17.10 4.95 -3.06
N ARG A 79 -17.26 4.24 -1.93
CA ARG A 79 -17.19 4.78 -0.59
C ARG A 79 -16.18 3.99 0.21
N VAL A 80 -15.52 4.64 1.15
CA VAL A 80 -14.59 3.95 2.05
C VAL A 80 -15.38 2.93 2.88
N ARG A 81 -15.00 1.67 2.72
CA ARG A 81 -15.58 0.53 3.41
C ARG A 81 -14.49 -0.51 3.62
N LEU A 82 -13.97 -0.56 4.83
CA LEU A 82 -12.86 -1.45 5.17
C LEU A 82 -13.32 -2.90 5.26
N ASN A 83 -12.43 -3.82 4.88
CA ASN A 83 -12.59 -5.24 5.17
C ASN A 83 -11.93 -5.59 6.51
N ALA A 84 -11.88 -6.89 6.86
CA ALA A 84 -11.35 -7.34 8.15
C ALA A 84 -9.84 -7.15 8.32
N GLU A 85 -9.10 -6.85 7.25
CA GLU A 85 -7.64 -6.69 7.29
C GLU A 85 -7.19 -5.36 7.88
N SER A 86 -8.06 -4.36 7.89
CA SER A 86 -7.74 -3.02 8.35
C SER A 86 -8.66 -2.57 9.48
N SER A 87 -8.11 -1.90 10.48
CA SER A 87 -8.85 -1.37 11.63
C SER A 87 -9.26 0.08 11.46
N ASP A 88 -8.61 0.81 10.55
CA ASP A 88 -8.85 2.23 10.32
C ASP A 88 -8.37 2.64 8.93
N SER A 89 -8.82 3.79 8.47
CA SER A 89 -8.40 4.41 7.23
C SER A 89 -8.37 5.93 7.38
N GLY A 90 -7.65 6.60 6.51
CA GLY A 90 -7.63 8.05 6.50
C GLY A 90 -6.96 8.63 5.26
N TRP A 91 -7.28 9.89 5.02
CA TRP A 91 -6.61 10.75 4.07
C TRP A 91 -5.68 11.67 4.84
N PHE A 92 -4.42 11.75 4.43
CA PHE A 92 -3.40 12.45 5.19
C PHE A 92 -2.62 13.43 4.32
N THR A 93 -2.32 14.60 4.88
CA THR A 93 -1.37 15.53 4.29
C THR A 93 0.06 15.05 4.52
N CYS A 94 1.01 15.66 3.80
CA CYS A 94 2.44 15.38 3.98
C CYS A 94 2.87 15.54 5.46
N GLY A 95 2.42 16.62 6.11
CA GLY A 95 2.75 16.88 7.51
C GLY A 95 2.17 15.85 8.48
N GLN A 96 0.95 15.38 8.21
CA GLN A 96 0.31 14.36 9.04
C GLN A 96 1.01 13.00 8.89
N VAL A 97 1.41 12.64 7.68
CA VAL A 97 2.09 11.38 7.39
C VAL A 97 3.38 11.23 8.20
N GLY A 98 4.11 12.30 8.40
CA GLY A 98 5.34 12.30 9.19
C GLY A 98 5.17 11.81 10.63
N ARG A 99 3.94 11.86 11.16
CA ARG A 99 3.62 11.47 12.54
C ARG A 99 3.04 10.06 12.65
N LEU A 100 2.79 9.39 11.54
CA LEU A 100 2.19 8.06 11.54
C LEU A 100 3.26 6.98 11.70
N ALA A 101 2.92 5.94 12.46
CA ALA A 101 3.74 4.73 12.54
C ALA A 101 3.57 3.94 11.25
N MET A 102 4.67 3.62 10.58
CA MET A 102 4.67 2.85 9.34
C MET A 102 6.01 2.17 9.11
N SER A 103 6.04 1.21 8.19
CA SER A 103 7.29 0.55 7.80
C SER A 103 8.21 1.51 7.04
N ASP A 104 9.50 1.20 7.01
CA ASP A 104 10.49 1.99 6.25
C ASP A 104 10.17 2.02 4.76
N GLY A 105 9.72 0.89 4.21
CA GLY A 105 9.32 0.79 2.80
C GLY A 105 8.15 1.72 2.46
N THR A 106 7.11 1.74 3.29
CA THR A 106 5.98 2.65 3.10
C THR A 106 6.42 4.10 3.18
N ARG A 107 7.26 4.43 4.15
CA ARG A 107 7.78 5.79 4.32
C ARG A 107 8.60 6.24 3.11
N ALA A 108 9.40 5.35 2.55
CA ALA A 108 10.22 5.64 1.36
C ALA A 108 9.32 5.95 0.14
N VAL A 109 8.29 5.15 -0.10
CA VAL A 109 7.34 5.38 -1.21
C VAL A 109 6.61 6.71 -1.04
N LEU A 110 6.14 7.02 0.16
CA LEU A 110 5.45 8.28 0.42
C LEU A 110 6.38 9.48 0.25
N GLY A 111 7.65 9.34 0.59
CA GLY A 111 8.66 10.37 0.32
C GLY A 111 8.78 10.68 -1.17
N LEU A 112 8.81 9.65 -2.01
CA LEU A 112 8.81 9.82 -3.46
C LEU A 112 7.52 10.46 -3.96
N PHE A 113 6.38 10.03 -3.45
CA PHE A 113 5.07 10.56 -3.82
C PHE A 113 4.98 12.06 -3.56
N PHE A 114 5.30 12.49 -2.35
CA PHE A 114 5.21 13.90 -2.00
C PHE A 114 6.24 14.76 -2.73
N LYS A 115 7.45 14.27 -2.93
CA LYS A 115 8.47 14.96 -3.72
C LYS A 115 8.02 15.18 -5.16
N LYS A 116 7.37 14.19 -5.77
CA LYS A 116 6.86 14.27 -7.13
C LYS A 116 5.73 15.29 -7.25
N ARG A 117 4.85 15.38 -6.26
CA ARG A 117 3.72 16.32 -6.28
C ARG A 117 4.11 17.78 -6.03
N LEU A 118 5.26 18.02 -5.42
CA LEU A 118 5.77 19.38 -5.16
C LEU A 118 6.50 20.01 -6.34
N ARG A 119 6.63 19.27 -7.45
CA ARG A 119 7.29 19.75 -8.68
C ARG A 119 6.33 20.40 -9.65
#